data_f8bc5c7ad75b96b35e6aeb9f827b54dd
#
_entry.id   f8bc5c7ad75b96b35e6aeb9f827b54dd
#
_cell.length_a   1.000
_cell.length_b   1.000
_cell.length_c   1.000
_cell.angle_alpha   90.00
_cell.angle_beta   90.00
_cell.angle_gamma   90.00
#
_symmetry.space_group_name_H-M   'P 1'
#
loop_
_entity.id
_entity.type
_entity.pdbx_description
1 polymer ?
#
loop_
_entity_poly.entity_id
_entity_poly.type
_entity_poly.pdbx_seq_one_letter_code
_entity_poly.pdbx_strand_id
1 'polypeptide(L)'
;MQKPLKLTFIADTHHYSKTLGTSGRQYELRSGSDQKCLAETGEIIDAAFEKIANSDTDFVLIAGDVSNDGELVSHIEFKKKLDRLAKKKKIYLITATHDWCCDENPRKFDGDTVSNDVETMPSFKLYPFYEEYTINDAIAKYETHLGTYSYVVQLSDKVRLLALNDDQNGKGRAGFKPKHFEWIDEQLKKA
;
A
#
# COMPACT_ATOMS: atom_id res chain seq x y z
N MET A 1 2.08 16.83 30.83
CA MET A 1 2.90 16.31 29.71
C MET A 1 1.95 15.63 28.72
N GLN A 2 2.09 15.91 27.44
CA GLN A 2 1.29 15.25 26.41
C GLN A 2 1.72 13.78 26.30
N LYS A 3 0.76 12.86 26.22
CA LYS A 3 1.05 11.42 26.00
C LYS A 3 1.81 11.26 24.66
N PRO A 4 2.92 10.52 24.63
CA PRO A 4 3.63 10.26 23.38
C PRO A 4 2.71 9.47 22.42
N LEU A 5 2.71 9.84 21.14
CA LEU A 5 2.01 9.11 20.09
C LEU A 5 2.77 7.80 19.80
N LYS A 6 2.04 6.71 19.73
CA LYS A 6 2.57 5.39 19.37
C LYS A 6 2.06 5.00 18.00
N LEU A 7 2.96 4.64 17.12
CA LEU A 7 2.64 4.21 15.76
C LEU A 7 3.20 2.81 15.46
N THR A 8 2.49 2.08 14.63
CA THR A 8 3.01 0.89 13.96
C THR A 8 3.25 1.22 12.51
N PHE A 9 4.42 0.86 12.00
CA PHE A 9 4.79 1.03 10.60
C PHE A 9 4.83 -0.33 9.91
N ILE A 10 4.21 -0.42 8.73
CA ILE A 10 4.20 -1.61 7.86
C ILE A 10 4.55 -1.16 6.45
N ALA A 11 5.33 -1.96 5.74
CA ALA A 11 5.60 -1.81 4.31
C ALA A 11 5.66 -3.18 3.64
N ASP A 12 5.55 -3.22 2.34
CA ASP A 12 5.88 -4.38 1.50
C ASP A 12 5.12 -5.65 1.89
N THR A 13 3.81 -5.54 2.12
CA THR A 13 2.99 -6.70 2.48
C THR A 13 2.75 -7.65 1.31
N HIS A 14 2.85 -7.17 0.08
CA HIS A 14 2.76 -7.92 -1.16
C HIS A 14 1.65 -8.98 -1.15
N HIS A 15 0.44 -8.58 -0.70
CA HIS A 15 -0.67 -9.52 -0.65
C HIS A 15 -0.93 -10.13 -2.04
N TYR A 16 -0.96 -11.44 -2.08
CA TYR A 16 -1.26 -12.21 -3.27
C TYR A 16 -2.50 -13.08 -3.04
N SER A 17 -3.51 -12.92 -3.87
CA SER A 17 -4.72 -13.73 -3.78
C SER A 17 -4.46 -15.17 -4.20
N LYS A 18 -4.79 -16.14 -3.33
CA LYS A 18 -4.68 -17.55 -3.66
C LYS A 18 -5.54 -17.99 -4.85
N THR A 19 -6.54 -17.18 -5.22
CA THR A 19 -7.36 -17.44 -6.41
C THR A 19 -6.59 -17.30 -7.73
N LEU A 20 -5.42 -16.67 -7.68
CA LEU A 20 -4.49 -16.56 -8.81
C LEU A 20 -3.56 -17.79 -8.95
N GLY A 21 -3.73 -18.79 -8.08
CA GLY A 21 -2.96 -20.03 -8.09
C GLY A 21 -1.70 -19.99 -7.23
N THR A 22 -1.51 -21.05 -6.44
CA THR A 22 -0.38 -21.18 -5.50
C THR A 22 0.25 -22.57 -5.58
N SER A 23 0.18 -23.21 -6.75
CA SER A 23 0.73 -24.55 -6.96
C SER A 23 1.14 -24.75 -8.42
N GLY A 24 1.87 -25.84 -8.68
CA GLY A 24 2.37 -26.20 -9.99
C GLY A 24 3.78 -25.66 -10.25
N ARG A 25 4.43 -26.24 -11.26
CA ARG A 25 5.84 -25.97 -11.55
C ARG A 25 6.16 -24.49 -11.74
N GLN A 26 5.31 -23.73 -12.43
CA GLN A 26 5.57 -22.32 -12.70
C GLN A 26 5.45 -21.47 -11.42
N TYR A 27 4.49 -21.79 -10.56
CA TYR A 27 4.39 -21.18 -9.25
C TYR A 27 5.63 -21.48 -8.38
N GLU A 28 6.06 -22.75 -8.33
CA GLU A 28 7.24 -23.16 -7.56
C GLU A 28 8.51 -22.46 -8.03
N LEU A 29 8.71 -22.33 -9.35
CA LEU A 29 9.83 -21.59 -9.92
C LEU A 29 9.78 -20.11 -9.51
N ARG A 30 8.61 -19.49 -9.56
CA ARG A 30 8.43 -18.09 -9.16
C ARG A 30 8.67 -17.91 -7.66
N SER A 31 8.02 -18.69 -6.83
CA SER A 31 8.14 -18.63 -5.38
C SER A 31 9.57 -18.93 -4.90
N GLY A 32 10.26 -19.87 -5.53
CA GLY A 32 11.65 -20.19 -5.21
C GLY A 32 12.66 -19.14 -5.65
N SER A 33 12.31 -18.26 -6.58
CA SER A 33 13.15 -17.16 -7.06
C SER A 33 12.84 -15.82 -6.37
N ASP A 34 11.79 -15.75 -5.56
CA ASP A 34 11.32 -14.55 -4.89
C ASP A 34 11.53 -14.66 -3.37
N GLN A 35 11.70 -13.52 -2.73
CA GLN A 35 11.76 -13.42 -1.26
C GLN A 35 10.37 -13.33 -0.62
N LYS A 36 9.31 -13.24 -1.42
CA LYS A 36 7.93 -13.13 -0.97
C LYS A 36 7.34 -14.51 -0.70
N CYS A 37 6.69 -14.67 0.45
CA CYS A 37 5.93 -15.90 0.78
C CYS A 37 4.53 -15.81 0.17
N LEU A 38 4.43 -15.88 -1.17
CA LEU A 38 3.19 -15.54 -1.90
C LEU A 38 1.95 -16.30 -1.41
N ALA A 39 2.08 -17.61 -1.17
CA ALA A 39 0.95 -18.43 -0.73
C ALA A 39 0.47 -18.08 0.69
N GLU A 40 1.35 -17.56 1.53
CA GLU A 40 1.11 -17.29 2.96
C GLU A 40 0.88 -15.81 3.26
N THR A 41 1.01 -14.91 2.27
CA THR A 41 0.87 -13.46 2.52
C THR A 41 -0.45 -13.10 3.20
N GLY A 42 -1.54 -13.77 2.82
CA GLY A 42 -2.85 -13.56 3.43
C GLY A 42 -2.88 -13.85 4.91
N GLU A 43 -2.35 -14.98 5.33
CA GLU A 43 -2.29 -15.43 6.73
C GLU A 43 -1.30 -14.61 7.55
N ILE A 44 -0.16 -14.25 6.96
CA ILE A 44 0.85 -13.37 7.60
C ILE A 44 0.24 -12.01 7.90
N ILE A 45 -0.47 -11.41 6.94
CA ILE A 45 -1.14 -10.13 7.12
C ILE A 45 -2.24 -10.23 8.19
N ASP A 46 -3.06 -11.28 8.18
CA ASP A 46 -4.11 -11.47 9.19
C ASP A 46 -3.52 -11.58 10.60
N ALA A 47 -2.46 -12.36 10.79
CA ALA A 47 -1.77 -12.48 12.07
C ALA A 47 -1.14 -11.16 12.53
N ALA A 48 -0.50 -10.42 11.62
CA ALA A 48 0.07 -9.11 11.90
C ALA A 48 -1.02 -8.10 12.30
N PHE A 49 -2.12 -8.04 11.56
CA PHE A 49 -3.22 -7.13 11.83
C PHE A 49 -3.95 -7.47 13.14
N GLU A 50 -4.10 -8.74 13.48
CA GLU A 50 -4.62 -9.15 14.77
C GLU A 50 -3.74 -8.68 15.94
N LYS A 51 -2.42 -8.85 15.83
CA LYS A 51 -1.46 -8.36 16.81
C LYS A 51 -1.53 -6.85 16.97
N ILE A 52 -1.60 -6.10 15.85
CA ILE A 52 -1.71 -4.65 15.85
C ILE A 52 -3.05 -4.20 16.45
N ALA A 53 -4.14 -4.84 16.08
CA ALA A 53 -5.47 -4.54 16.62
C ALA A 53 -5.54 -4.62 18.15
N ASN A 54 -4.75 -5.52 18.76
CA ASN A 54 -4.67 -5.73 20.20
C ASN A 54 -3.50 -4.99 20.88
N SER A 55 -2.68 -4.24 20.14
CA SER A 55 -1.59 -3.43 20.68
C SER A 55 -2.08 -2.10 21.24
N ASP A 56 -1.20 -1.34 21.88
CA ASP A 56 -1.46 0.02 22.38
C ASP A 56 -1.07 1.12 21.37
N THR A 57 -0.92 0.76 20.11
CA THR A 57 -0.63 1.70 19.02
C THR A 57 -1.82 2.65 18.79
N ASP A 58 -1.55 3.93 18.61
CA ASP A 58 -2.58 4.95 18.36
C ASP A 58 -3.02 4.92 16.88
N PHE A 59 -2.08 4.67 15.95
CA PHE A 59 -2.37 4.54 14.51
C PHE A 59 -1.34 3.68 13.78
N VAL A 60 -1.73 3.25 12.59
CA VAL A 60 -0.93 2.40 11.70
C VAL A 60 -0.58 3.17 10.44
N LEU A 61 0.70 3.16 10.07
CA LEU A 61 1.20 3.69 8.80
C LEU A 61 1.55 2.54 7.87
N ILE A 62 0.98 2.53 6.67
CA ILE A 62 1.26 1.51 5.65
C ILE A 62 1.91 2.20 4.46
N ALA A 63 3.16 1.82 4.15
CA ALA A 63 3.99 2.50 3.17
C ALA A 63 4.17 1.69 1.89
N GLY A 64 3.07 1.45 1.19
CA GLY A 64 3.06 0.90 -0.16
C GLY A 64 3.37 -0.59 -0.31
N ASP A 65 3.36 -1.03 -1.54
CA ASP A 65 3.52 -2.41 -2.01
C ASP A 65 2.60 -3.38 -1.24
N VAL A 66 1.32 -2.96 -1.14
CA VAL A 66 0.30 -3.74 -0.42
C VAL A 66 -0.16 -4.95 -1.22
N SER A 67 -0.16 -4.87 -2.55
CA SER A 67 -0.40 -5.99 -3.46
C SER A 67 0.89 -6.53 -4.06
N ASN A 68 0.87 -7.74 -4.59
CA ASN A 68 2.07 -8.33 -5.15
C ASN A 68 2.48 -7.68 -6.49
N ASP A 69 1.57 -7.63 -7.47
CA ASP A 69 1.80 -7.00 -8.77
C ASP A 69 0.53 -6.26 -9.25
N GLY A 70 -0.18 -5.56 -8.36
CA GLY A 70 -1.32 -4.70 -8.67
C GLY A 70 -2.60 -5.44 -9.02
N GLU A 71 -2.70 -6.74 -8.76
CA GLU A 71 -3.87 -7.54 -9.11
C GLU A 71 -5.12 -7.02 -8.36
N LEU A 72 -6.19 -6.74 -9.11
CA LEU A 72 -7.43 -6.19 -8.55
C LEU A 72 -8.00 -7.08 -7.43
N VAL A 73 -7.97 -8.40 -7.61
CA VAL A 73 -8.45 -9.33 -6.59
C VAL A 73 -7.62 -9.28 -5.31
N SER A 74 -6.30 -9.11 -5.40
CA SER A 74 -5.41 -8.92 -4.25
C SER A 74 -5.75 -7.63 -3.50
N HIS A 75 -6.00 -6.53 -4.19
CA HIS A 75 -6.47 -5.27 -3.58
C HIS A 75 -7.81 -5.42 -2.87
N ILE A 76 -8.77 -6.10 -3.49
CA ILE A 76 -10.09 -6.33 -2.88
C ILE A 76 -9.97 -7.13 -1.58
N GLU A 77 -9.15 -8.17 -1.56
CA GLU A 77 -8.93 -8.98 -0.36
C GLU A 77 -8.16 -8.21 0.71
N PHE A 78 -7.11 -7.46 0.33
CA PHE A 78 -6.35 -6.64 1.25
C PHE A 78 -7.23 -5.55 1.88
N LYS A 79 -8.07 -4.86 1.09
CA LYS A 79 -9.00 -3.86 1.63
C LYS A 79 -9.94 -4.44 2.68
N LYS A 80 -10.48 -5.64 2.47
CA LYS A 80 -11.30 -6.32 3.49
C LYS A 80 -10.54 -6.57 4.80
N LYS A 81 -9.23 -6.81 4.74
CA LYS A 81 -8.39 -6.94 5.93
C LYS A 81 -8.18 -5.59 6.61
N LEU A 82 -7.95 -4.52 5.84
CA LEU A 82 -7.89 -3.14 6.35
C LEU A 82 -9.20 -2.72 7.03
N ASP A 83 -10.34 -3.00 6.41
CA ASP A 83 -11.68 -2.66 6.94
C ASP A 83 -11.91 -3.32 8.31
N ARG A 84 -11.36 -4.52 8.54
CA ARG A 84 -11.41 -5.17 9.86
C ARG A 84 -10.50 -4.48 10.88
N LEU A 85 -9.26 -4.15 10.50
CA LEU A 85 -8.31 -3.45 11.35
C LEU A 85 -8.79 -2.05 11.71
N ALA A 86 -9.39 -1.34 10.77
CA ALA A 86 -9.90 0.03 10.91
C ALA A 86 -11.01 0.17 11.97
N LYS A 87 -11.70 -0.92 12.32
CA LYS A 87 -12.65 -0.92 13.44
C LYS A 87 -11.99 -0.69 14.81
N LYS A 88 -10.67 -0.87 14.90
CA LYS A 88 -9.91 -0.78 16.16
C LYS A 88 -8.77 0.24 16.08
N LYS A 89 -8.28 0.58 14.88
CA LYS A 89 -7.10 1.42 14.69
C LYS A 89 -7.32 2.43 13.56
N LYS A 90 -6.83 3.64 13.76
CA LYS A 90 -6.71 4.60 12.66
C LYS A 90 -5.57 4.16 11.74
N ILE A 91 -5.82 4.19 10.43
CA ILE A 91 -4.88 3.75 9.41
C ILE A 91 -4.60 4.90 8.45
N TYR A 92 -3.35 5.06 8.06
CA TYR A 92 -2.90 5.91 6.97
C TYR A 92 -2.06 5.08 6.01
N LEU A 93 -2.34 5.19 4.72
CA LEU A 93 -1.74 4.38 3.67
C LEU A 93 -1.25 5.27 2.53
N ILE A 94 -0.07 4.97 2.01
CA ILE A 94 0.36 5.36 0.68
C ILE A 94 0.53 4.13 -0.19
N THR A 95 0.42 4.29 -1.49
CA THR A 95 0.65 3.23 -2.48
C THR A 95 2.05 3.33 -3.06
N ALA A 96 2.53 2.26 -3.67
CA ALA A 96 3.82 2.21 -4.36
C ALA A 96 3.71 1.45 -5.70
N THR A 97 4.83 1.22 -6.35
CA THR A 97 4.89 0.78 -7.76
C THR A 97 4.24 -0.57 -8.02
N HIS A 98 4.35 -1.52 -7.09
CA HIS A 98 3.66 -2.82 -7.23
C HIS A 98 2.14 -2.67 -7.20
N ASP A 99 1.60 -1.68 -6.49
CA ASP A 99 0.16 -1.54 -6.32
C ASP A 99 -0.61 -1.20 -7.60
N TRP A 100 0.06 -0.68 -8.61
CA TRP A 100 -0.52 -0.41 -9.93
C TRP A 100 0.19 -1.17 -11.06
N CYS A 101 0.93 -2.23 -10.71
CA CYS A 101 1.60 -3.11 -11.66
C CYS A 101 2.53 -2.36 -12.63
N CYS A 102 3.46 -1.55 -12.08
CA CYS A 102 4.37 -0.73 -12.91
C CYS A 102 5.19 -1.52 -13.93
N ASP A 103 5.44 -2.79 -13.64
CA ASP A 103 6.20 -3.70 -14.50
C ASP A 103 5.33 -4.36 -15.59
N GLU A 104 4.03 -4.09 -15.60
CA GLU A 104 3.07 -4.65 -16.56
C GLU A 104 3.11 -6.18 -16.63
N ASN A 105 3.39 -6.86 -15.53
CA ASN A 105 3.62 -8.29 -15.48
C ASN A 105 2.88 -8.99 -14.33
N PRO A 106 1.54 -8.79 -14.19
CA PRO A 106 0.74 -9.52 -13.22
C PRO A 106 0.69 -10.98 -13.62
N ARG A 107 0.56 -11.90 -12.65
CA ARG A 107 0.61 -13.33 -12.92
C ARG A 107 -0.47 -14.11 -12.23
N LYS A 108 -1.04 -15.07 -12.95
CA LYS A 108 -1.82 -16.17 -12.39
C LYS A 108 -1.21 -17.50 -12.82
N PHE A 109 -1.35 -18.50 -11.97
CA PHE A 109 -0.80 -19.84 -12.18
C PHE A 109 -1.95 -20.84 -12.25
N ASP A 110 -1.91 -21.72 -13.28
CA ASP A 110 -2.84 -22.81 -13.45
C ASP A 110 -2.05 -24.06 -13.81
N GLY A 111 -1.83 -24.93 -12.82
CA GLY A 111 -0.94 -26.08 -12.96
C GLY A 111 0.46 -25.66 -13.39
N ASP A 112 0.91 -26.18 -14.53
CA ASP A 112 2.24 -25.89 -15.07
C ASP A 112 2.27 -24.68 -16.02
N THR A 113 1.20 -23.90 -16.08
CA THR A 113 1.11 -22.71 -16.92
C THR A 113 1.11 -21.43 -16.10
N VAL A 114 1.57 -20.35 -16.71
CA VAL A 114 1.50 -18.99 -16.20
C VAL A 114 0.83 -18.10 -17.24
N SER A 115 -0.02 -17.19 -16.79
CA SER A 115 -0.69 -16.21 -17.63
C SER A 115 -0.60 -14.82 -17.03
N ASN A 116 -0.47 -13.80 -17.88
CA ASN A 116 -0.54 -12.39 -17.51
C ASN A 116 -1.95 -11.80 -17.69
N ASP A 117 -2.93 -12.62 -18.09
CA ASP A 117 -4.33 -12.22 -18.20
C ASP A 117 -4.95 -12.13 -16.80
N VAL A 118 -4.59 -11.05 -16.11
CA VAL A 118 -5.02 -10.72 -14.75
C VAL A 118 -5.46 -9.26 -14.72
N GLU A 119 -6.65 -9.00 -14.22
CA GLU A 119 -7.12 -7.63 -14.04
C GLU A 119 -6.31 -6.92 -12.97
N THR A 120 -5.79 -5.72 -13.29
CA THR A 120 -4.98 -4.90 -12.39
C THR A 120 -5.67 -3.61 -12.02
N MET A 121 -5.27 -3.03 -10.89
CA MET A 121 -5.74 -1.73 -10.41
C MET A 121 -4.91 -0.62 -11.08
N PRO A 122 -5.50 0.24 -11.91
CA PRO A 122 -4.74 1.36 -12.46
C PRO A 122 -4.42 2.41 -11.39
N SER A 123 -3.27 3.07 -11.51
CA SER A 123 -2.74 4.00 -10.51
C SER A 123 -3.74 5.07 -10.06
N PHE A 124 -4.47 5.68 -10.99
CA PHE A 124 -5.45 6.74 -10.71
C PHE A 124 -6.70 6.26 -9.96
N LYS A 125 -6.94 4.93 -9.87
CA LYS A 125 -8.05 4.36 -9.10
C LYS A 125 -7.64 3.96 -7.67
N LEU A 126 -6.35 3.87 -7.36
CA LEU A 126 -5.87 3.42 -6.05
C LEU A 126 -6.38 4.31 -4.91
N TYR A 127 -6.20 5.64 -5.04
CA TYR A 127 -6.59 6.55 -3.98
C TYR A 127 -8.11 6.65 -3.80
N PRO A 128 -8.94 6.70 -4.85
CA PRO A 128 -10.39 6.53 -4.70
C PRO A 128 -10.78 5.20 -4.04
N PHE A 129 -10.08 4.11 -4.37
CA PHE A 129 -10.36 2.80 -3.79
C PHE A 129 -9.99 2.69 -2.30
N TYR A 130 -8.90 3.36 -1.89
CA TYR A 130 -8.42 3.41 -0.52
C TYR A 130 -8.68 4.76 0.17
N GLU A 131 -9.64 5.55 -0.27
CA GLU A 131 -9.86 6.94 0.17
C GLU A 131 -9.91 7.08 1.69
N GLU A 132 -10.61 6.17 2.37
CA GLU A 132 -10.77 6.15 3.84
C GLU A 132 -9.43 6.04 4.59
N TYR A 133 -8.40 5.44 3.96
CA TYR A 133 -7.07 5.18 4.53
C TYR A 133 -5.99 6.12 3.98
N THR A 134 -6.34 6.99 3.05
CA THR A 134 -5.41 7.86 2.35
C THR A 134 -5.78 9.34 2.55
N ILE A 135 -6.55 9.91 1.65
CA ILE A 135 -6.77 11.36 1.51
C ILE A 135 -8.02 11.89 2.22
N ASN A 136 -8.86 11.05 2.80
CA ASN A 136 -10.12 11.48 3.42
C ASN A 136 -9.90 12.50 4.56
N ASP A 137 -8.88 12.31 5.40
CA ASP A 137 -8.54 13.21 6.49
C ASP A 137 -7.44 14.22 6.13
N ALA A 138 -7.08 14.30 4.86
CA ALA A 138 -5.97 15.16 4.42
C ALA A 138 -6.34 16.66 4.52
N ILE A 139 -5.49 17.42 5.22
CA ILE A 139 -5.57 18.89 5.29
C ILE A 139 -4.85 19.57 4.13
N ALA A 140 -3.98 18.86 3.44
CA ALA A 140 -3.34 19.25 2.18
C ALA A 140 -2.99 18.01 1.38
N LYS A 141 -3.01 18.13 0.06
CA LYS A 141 -2.65 17.03 -0.86
C LYS A 141 -2.00 17.56 -2.12
N TYR A 142 -1.12 16.73 -2.67
CA TYR A 142 -0.47 16.94 -3.96
C TYR A 142 -0.76 15.72 -4.84
N GLU A 143 -1.37 15.95 -5.99
CA GLU A 143 -1.64 14.90 -6.97
C GLU A 143 -0.44 14.72 -7.89
N THR A 144 0.04 13.48 -8.02
CA THR A 144 1.07 13.12 -8.99
C THR A 144 0.43 12.98 -10.39
N HIS A 145 1.26 12.95 -11.41
CA HIS A 145 0.77 12.73 -12.77
C HIS A 145 0.20 11.33 -13.04
N LEU A 146 0.38 10.40 -12.10
CA LEU A 146 -0.22 9.06 -12.12
C LEU A 146 -1.59 9.01 -11.42
N GLY A 147 -2.07 10.15 -10.88
CA GLY A 147 -3.30 10.21 -10.09
C GLY A 147 -3.15 9.61 -8.70
N THR A 148 -1.92 9.42 -8.22
CA THR A 148 -1.60 9.09 -6.82
C THR A 148 -1.36 10.36 -6.03
N TYR A 149 -1.35 10.31 -4.70
CA TYR A 149 -1.26 11.50 -3.86
C TYR A 149 -0.18 11.40 -2.79
N SER A 150 0.56 12.52 -2.60
CA SER A 150 1.14 12.85 -1.31
C SER A 150 0.15 13.68 -0.51
N TYR A 151 0.11 13.51 0.81
CA TYR A 151 -0.88 14.20 1.63
C TYR A 151 -0.36 14.51 3.03
N VAL A 152 -1.02 15.46 3.69
CA VAL A 152 -0.73 15.86 5.06
C VAL A 152 -1.94 15.59 5.93
N VAL A 153 -1.72 15.00 7.11
CA VAL A 153 -2.75 14.80 8.13
C VAL A 153 -2.31 15.42 9.44
N GLN A 154 -3.22 16.07 10.14
CA GLN A 154 -2.99 16.55 11.49
C GLN A 154 -3.26 15.42 12.48
N LEU A 155 -2.20 14.87 13.11
CA LEU A 155 -2.32 13.78 14.09
C LEU A 155 -2.60 14.28 15.52
N SER A 156 -2.11 15.46 15.85
CA SER A 156 -2.39 16.17 17.11
C SER A 156 -2.07 17.65 16.92
N ASP A 157 -2.33 18.46 17.94
CA ASP A 157 -2.04 19.91 17.89
C ASP A 157 -0.57 20.24 17.55
N LYS A 158 0.34 19.29 17.74
CA LYS A 158 1.79 19.48 17.56
C LYS A 158 2.44 18.52 16.58
N VAL A 159 1.68 17.59 15.98
CA VAL A 159 2.25 16.56 15.12
C VAL A 159 1.45 16.44 13.83
N ARG A 160 2.14 16.55 12.72
CA ARG A 160 1.62 16.26 11.37
C ARG A 160 2.29 15.04 10.79
N LEU A 161 1.51 14.25 10.09
CA LEU A 161 2.00 13.22 9.19
C LEU A 161 2.10 13.84 7.79
N LEU A 162 3.29 13.81 7.22
CA LEU A 162 3.51 14.09 5.80
C LEU A 162 3.77 12.76 5.10
N ALA A 163 2.74 12.22 4.45
CA ALA A 163 2.79 10.99 3.69
C ALA A 163 3.20 11.30 2.24
N LEU A 164 4.38 10.84 1.85
CA LEU A 164 4.97 11.17 0.55
C LEU A 164 4.91 9.97 -0.39
N ASN A 165 4.22 10.15 -1.51
CA ASN A 165 4.21 9.19 -2.61
C ASN A 165 5.25 9.64 -3.64
N ASP A 166 6.24 8.80 -3.89
CA ASP A 166 7.34 9.06 -4.81
C ASP A 166 7.19 8.35 -6.16
N ASP A 167 6.01 7.84 -6.47
CA ASP A 167 5.67 7.28 -7.77
C ASP A 167 5.91 8.32 -8.88
N GLN A 168 6.85 8.05 -9.77
CA GLN A 168 7.16 9.01 -10.83
C GLN A 168 6.62 8.65 -12.19
N ASN A 169 7.10 7.62 -12.81
CA ASN A 169 6.88 7.45 -14.26
C ASN A 169 6.77 5.99 -14.69
N GLY A 170 6.25 5.12 -13.91
CA GLY A 170 6.28 3.72 -14.29
C GLY A 170 7.72 3.14 -14.35
N LYS A 171 7.85 1.84 -14.45
CA LYS A 171 9.13 1.14 -14.62
C LYS A 171 10.16 1.41 -13.52
N GLY A 172 9.70 1.40 -12.25
CA GLY A 172 10.57 1.35 -11.08
C GLY A 172 11.41 2.60 -10.83
N ARG A 173 10.97 3.77 -11.26
CA ARG A 173 11.64 5.04 -10.95
C ARG A 173 10.89 5.78 -9.85
N ALA A 174 11.39 5.65 -8.65
CA ALA A 174 10.99 6.47 -7.51
C ALA A 174 11.60 7.88 -7.58
N GLY A 175 10.94 8.85 -6.97
CA GLY A 175 11.45 10.21 -6.79
C GLY A 175 10.38 11.30 -6.87
N PHE A 176 10.79 12.56 -6.72
CA PHE A 176 9.90 13.70 -6.72
C PHE A 176 10.24 14.66 -7.87
N LYS A 177 9.22 15.25 -8.50
CA LYS A 177 9.39 16.31 -9.47
C LYS A 177 9.60 17.66 -8.78
N PRO A 178 10.20 18.68 -9.44
CA PRO A 178 10.46 19.99 -8.83
C PRO A 178 9.24 20.61 -8.12
N LYS A 179 8.07 20.62 -8.76
CA LYS A 179 6.82 21.13 -8.14
C LYS A 179 6.38 20.35 -6.91
N HIS A 180 6.70 19.07 -6.83
CA HIS A 180 6.41 18.26 -5.66
C HIS A 180 7.33 18.65 -4.51
N PHE A 181 8.62 18.92 -4.76
CA PHE A 181 9.53 19.46 -3.75
C PHE A 181 9.09 20.83 -3.26
N GLU A 182 8.63 21.72 -4.13
CA GLU A 182 8.07 23.02 -3.74
C GLU A 182 6.90 22.85 -2.80
N TRP A 183 5.97 21.94 -3.12
CA TRP A 183 4.84 21.64 -2.25
C TRP A 183 5.27 21.05 -0.90
N ILE A 184 6.25 20.12 -0.88
CA ILE A 184 6.80 19.55 0.37
C ILE A 184 7.38 20.67 1.23
N ASP A 185 8.19 21.55 0.66
CA ASP A 185 8.79 22.69 1.37
C ASP A 185 7.73 23.64 1.95
N GLU A 186 6.67 23.90 1.20
CA GLU A 186 5.52 24.67 1.71
C GLU A 186 4.86 24.01 2.92
N GLN A 187 4.66 22.68 2.89
CA GLN A 187 4.03 21.96 4.01
C GLN A 187 4.93 21.97 5.24
N LEU A 188 6.25 21.81 5.07
CA LEU A 188 7.21 21.88 6.17
C LEU A 188 7.27 23.26 6.80
N LYS A 189 7.15 24.35 6.02
CA LYS A 189 7.08 25.73 6.54
C LYS A 189 5.81 26.02 7.33
N LYS A 190 4.73 25.27 7.11
CA LYS A 190 3.46 25.39 7.82
C LYS A 190 3.40 24.54 9.09
N ALA A 191 4.39 23.68 9.34
CA ALA A 191 4.47 22.80 10.50
C ALA A 191 5.08 23.50 11.70
#